data_1393be8fb026523042638b9d583485d3
#
_entry.id   1393be8fb026523042638b9d583485d3
#
_cell.length_a   1.000
_cell.length_b   1.000
_cell.length_c   1.000
_cell.angle_alpha   90.00
_cell.angle_beta   90.00
_cell.angle_gamma   90.00
#
_symmetry.space_group_name_H-M   'P 1'
#
loop_
_entity.id
_entity.type
_entity.pdbx_description
1 polymer ?
#
loop_
_entity_poly.entity_id
_entity_poly.type
_entity_poly.pdbx_seq_one_letter_code
_entity_poly.pdbx_strand_id
1 'polypeptide(L)'
;MSYLAKNYNRKKISFVRGKGSYLYTESGAKYLDFVQGIAVNCLGHANPKLIETINKQSKKLWHVSNAFQIPEGEKLSLIHI
;
A
#
# COMPACT_ATOMS: atom_id res chain seq x y z
N MET A 1 -5.39 -0.12 25.53
CA MET A 1 -6.34 1.00 25.35
C MET A 1 -6.01 1.72 24.04
N SER A 2 -7.03 2.05 23.26
CA SER A 2 -6.83 2.76 22.00
C SER A 2 -7.25 4.22 22.14
N TYR A 3 -6.45 5.12 21.57
CA TYR A 3 -6.75 6.56 21.49
C TYR A 3 -7.37 6.94 20.14
N LEU A 4 -7.65 5.96 19.29
CA LEU A 4 -8.27 6.20 17.98
C LEU A 4 -9.74 6.60 18.14
N ALA A 5 -10.24 7.40 17.21
CA ALA A 5 -11.65 7.74 17.16
C ALA A 5 -12.49 6.47 16.99
N LYS A 6 -13.64 6.43 17.68
CA LYS A 6 -14.52 5.26 17.66
C LYS A 6 -15.51 5.31 16.50
N ASN A 7 -15.00 5.60 15.30
CA ASN A 7 -15.82 5.68 14.08
C ASN A 7 -15.89 4.34 13.30
N TYR A 8 -15.15 3.32 13.76
CA TYR A 8 -15.19 1.97 13.20
C TYR A 8 -15.25 0.94 14.31
N ASN A 9 -15.96 -0.16 14.04
CA ASN A 9 -15.96 -1.33 14.93
C ASN A 9 -14.83 -2.28 14.53
N ARG A 10 -13.61 -2.00 14.96
CA ARG A 10 -12.42 -2.76 14.59
C ARG A 10 -12.39 -4.13 15.26
N LYS A 11 -11.92 -5.14 14.53
CA LYS A 11 -11.62 -6.45 15.10
C LYS A 11 -10.41 -6.36 16.02
N LYS A 12 -10.36 -7.21 17.05
CA LYS A 12 -9.27 -7.24 18.03
C LYS A 12 -8.09 -8.08 17.52
N ILE A 13 -7.66 -7.83 16.29
CA ILE A 13 -6.52 -8.49 15.67
C ILE A 13 -5.60 -7.39 15.16
N SER A 14 -4.31 -7.50 15.49
CA SER A 14 -3.30 -6.55 15.03
C SER A 14 -2.33 -7.24 14.09
N PHE A 15 -2.17 -6.71 12.90
CA PHE A 15 -1.23 -7.21 11.91
C PHE A 15 0.00 -6.31 11.89
N VAL A 16 1.18 -6.92 11.85
CA VAL A 16 2.47 -6.19 11.87
C VAL A 16 3.23 -6.28 10.57
N ARG A 17 2.91 -7.26 9.72
CA ARG A 17 3.52 -7.39 8.39
C ARG A 17 2.61 -8.17 7.45
N GLY A 18 2.91 -8.06 6.17
CA GLY A 18 2.24 -8.83 5.13
C GLY A 18 3.23 -9.30 4.08
N LYS A 19 2.92 -10.43 3.43
CA LYS A 19 3.69 -10.96 2.32
C LYS A 19 2.74 -11.70 1.38
N GLY A 20 2.69 -11.28 0.12
CA GLY A 20 1.77 -11.86 -0.85
C GLY A 20 0.32 -11.73 -0.37
N SER A 21 -0.37 -12.84 -0.31
CA SER A 21 -1.78 -12.89 0.11
C SER A 21 -1.99 -13.08 1.60
N TYR A 22 -0.93 -13.00 2.40
CA TYR A 22 -0.98 -13.31 3.83
C TYR A 22 -0.62 -12.13 4.71
N LEU A 23 -1.29 -12.08 5.86
CA LEU A 23 -1.00 -11.15 6.94
C LEU A 23 -0.51 -11.91 8.15
N TYR A 24 0.34 -11.28 8.94
CA TYR A 24 0.96 -11.89 10.11
C TYR A 24 0.81 -11.01 11.34
N THR A 25 0.44 -11.64 12.45
CA THR A 25 0.41 -10.97 13.75
C THR A 25 1.83 -10.94 14.35
N GLU A 26 1.98 -10.21 15.45
CA GLU A 26 3.24 -10.12 16.17
C GLU A 26 3.72 -11.50 16.68
N SER A 27 2.80 -12.37 17.07
CA SER A 27 3.11 -13.74 17.50
C SER A 27 3.43 -14.69 16.33
N GLY A 28 3.30 -14.24 15.09
CA GLY A 28 3.56 -15.04 13.90
C GLY A 28 2.35 -15.80 13.36
N ALA A 29 1.15 -15.58 13.92
CA ALA A 29 -0.06 -16.19 13.39
C ALA A 29 -0.32 -15.66 11.96
N LYS A 30 -0.68 -16.59 11.06
CA LYS A 30 -0.80 -16.33 9.62
C LYS A 30 -2.27 -16.33 9.21
N TYR A 31 -2.69 -15.29 8.51
CA TYR A 31 -4.05 -15.14 8.01
C TYR A 31 -4.05 -14.89 6.51
N LEU A 32 -4.96 -15.52 5.80
CA LEU A 32 -5.18 -15.24 4.38
C LEU A 32 -6.00 -13.96 4.24
N ASP A 33 -5.49 -13.01 3.47
CA ASP A 33 -6.11 -11.70 3.30
C ASP A 33 -7.01 -11.66 2.07
N PHE A 34 -8.31 -11.84 2.25
CA PHE A 34 -9.30 -11.65 1.20
C PHE A 34 -9.84 -10.22 1.12
N VAL A 35 -9.59 -9.40 2.13
CA VAL A 35 -10.12 -8.03 2.19
C VAL A 35 -9.25 -7.08 1.38
N GLN A 36 -7.92 -7.23 1.46
CA GLN A 36 -6.92 -6.44 0.73
C GLN A 36 -7.06 -4.93 0.96
N GLY A 37 -7.42 -4.52 2.19
CA GLY A 37 -7.68 -3.11 2.49
C GLY A 37 -8.87 -2.56 1.69
N ILE A 38 -9.86 -3.39 1.44
CA ILE A 38 -11.01 -3.15 0.55
C ILE A 38 -10.54 -3.00 -0.90
N ALA A 39 -9.96 -4.09 -1.40
CA ALA A 39 -9.49 -4.25 -2.79
C ALA A 39 -8.40 -3.25 -3.22
N VAL A 40 -7.60 -2.79 -2.28
CA VAL A 40 -6.48 -1.86 -2.56
C VAL A 40 -5.20 -2.62 -2.93
N ASN A 41 -4.90 -3.71 -2.22
CA ASN A 41 -3.65 -4.46 -2.37
C ASN A 41 -3.77 -5.56 -3.43
N CYS A 42 -4.14 -5.21 -4.65
CA CYS A 42 -4.38 -6.17 -5.73
C CYS A 42 -3.14 -6.99 -6.11
N LEU A 43 -1.94 -6.48 -5.86
CA LEU A 43 -0.67 -7.19 -6.09
C LEU A 43 -0.12 -7.86 -4.84
N GLY A 44 -0.93 -7.91 -3.77
CA GLY A 44 -0.51 -8.48 -2.50
C GLY A 44 0.31 -7.53 -1.65
N HIS A 45 0.72 -8.02 -0.49
CA HIS A 45 1.56 -7.27 0.45
C HIS A 45 3.03 -7.41 0.08
N ALA A 46 3.79 -6.33 0.23
CA ALA A 46 5.24 -6.31 0.07
C ALA A 46 5.70 -6.87 -1.30
N ASN A 47 5.00 -6.53 -2.37
CA ASN A 47 5.40 -6.94 -3.73
C ASN A 47 6.81 -6.42 -4.02
N PRO A 48 7.77 -7.28 -4.41
CA PRO A 48 9.17 -6.87 -4.59
C PRO A 48 9.35 -5.77 -5.64
N LYS A 49 8.59 -5.78 -6.72
CA LYS A 49 8.69 -4.76 -7.78
C LYS A 49 8.19 -3.40 -7.28
N LEU A 50 7.14 -3.39 -6.48
CA LEU A 50 6.62 -2.16 -5.88
C LEU A 50 7.58 -1.61 -4.85
N ILE A 51 8.19 -2.47 -4.02
CA ILE A 51 9.23 -2.07 -3.05
C ILE A 51 10.41 -1.44 -3.78
N GLU A 52 10.88 -2.07 -4.86
CA GLU A 52 11.97 -1.53 -5.68
C GLU A 52 11.62 -0.16 -6.24
N THR A 53 10.40 0.00 -6.76
CA THR A 53 9.92 1.26 -7.32
C THR A 53 9.86 2.35 -6.24
N ILE A 54 9.34 2.03 -5.06
CA ILE A 54 9.28 2.97 -3.93
C ILE A 54 10.70 3.38 -3.52
N ASN A 55 11.62 2.43 -3.42
CA ASN A 55 13.00 2.71 -3.05
C ASN A 55 13.68 3.66 -4.05
N LYS A 56 13.43 3.48 -5.34
CA LYS A 56 13.96 4.37 -6.38
C LYS A 56 13.29 5.73 -6.35
N GLN A 57 11.96 5.75 -6.34
CA GLN A 57 11.18 6.99 -6.44
C GLN A 57 11.29 7.85 -5.19
N SER A 58 11.44 7.24 -4.01
CA SER A 58 11.59 7.98 -2.76
C SER A 58 12.85 8.86 -2.73
N LYS A 59 13.82 8.57 -3.58
CA LYS A 59 15.07 9.35 -3.71
C LYS A 59 15.00 10.41 -4.81
N LYS A 60 13.86 10.56 -5.44
CA LYS A 60 13.65 11.49 -6.56
C LYS A 60 12.56 12.48 -6.22
N LEU A 61 11.52 12.51 -7.04
CA LEU A 61 10.41 13.44 -6.92
C LEU A 61 9.29 12.80 -6.10
N TRP A 62 8.83 13.48 -5.06
CA TRP A 62 7.72 13.04 -4.23
C TRP A 62 6.41 13.66 -4.67
N HIS A 63 6.41 14.96 -4.84
CA HIS A 63 5.21 15.69 -5.23
C HIS A 63 5.54 17.07 -5.77
N VAL A 64 4.82 17.45 -6.80
CA VAL A 64 4.77 18.83 -7.30
C VAL A 64 3.31 19.17 -7.58
N SER A 65 3.01 20.47 -7.66
CA SER A 65 1.66 20.89 -8.02
C SER A 65 1.28 20.48 -9.44
N ASN A 66 -0.01 20.37 -9.72
CA ASN A 66 -0.53 20.19 -11.08
C ASN A 66 -0.18 21.35 -12.03
N ALA A 67 0.39 22.43 -11.50
CA ALA A 67 0.92 23.52 -12.31
C ALA A 67 2.17 23.12 -13.10
N PHE A 68 2.79 21.97 -12.77
CA PHE A 68 4.02 21.50 -13.41
C PHE A 68 3.79 20.15 -14.07
N GLN A 69 4.67 19.81 -15.02
CA GLN A 69 4.65 18.52 -15.69
C GLN A 69 5.53 17.52 -14.96
N ILE A 70 5.15 16.24 -15.01
CA ILE A 70 5.93 15.11 -14.49
C ILE A 70 6.08 14.09 -15.61
N PRO A 71 7.32 13.70 -16.00
CA PRO A 71 7.53 12.77 -17.10
C PRO A 71 6.78 11.44 -16.96
N GLU A 72 6.74 10.87 -15.76
CA GLU A 72 6.01 9.63 -15.48
C GLU A 72 4.50 9.79 -15.70
N GLY A 73 3.94 10.94 -15.30
CA GLY A 73 2.53 11.27 -15.52
C GLY A 73 2.20 11.39 -17.00
N GLU A 74 3.07 12.04 -17.79
CA GLU A 74 2.89 12.15 -19.23
C GLU A 74 2.91 10.78 -19.92
N LYS A 75 3.84 9.90 -19.52
CA LYS A 75 3.91 8.53 -20.05
C LYS A 75 2.65 7.73 -19.71
N LEU A 76 2.17 7.81 -18.49
CA LEU A 76 0.95 7.12 -18.07
C LEU A 76 -0.26 7.61 -18.87
N SER A 77 -0.36 8.90 -19.10
CA SER A 77 -1.44 9.51 -19.87
C SER A 77 -1.51 8.93 -21.29
N LEU A 78 -0.36 8.68 -21.91
CA LEU A 78 -0.30 8.11 -23.26
C LEU A 78 -0.85 6.69 -23.35
N ILE A 79 -0.79 5.92 -22.28
CA ILE A 79 -1.29 4.54 -22.24
C ILE A 79 -2.82 4.51 -22.41
N HIS A 80 -3.51 5.55 -21.96
CA HIS A 80 -4.97 5.62 -21.96
C HIS A 80 -5.59 6.32 -23.18
N ILE A 81 -4.78 6.72 -24.12
CA ILE A 81 -5.24 7.38 -25.35
C ILE A 81 -5.49 6.38 -26.49
#